data_ccfbb8e8be1e59db8a5fbf4face9d821
#
_entry.id   ccfbb8e8be1e59db8a5fbf4face9d821
#
_cell.length_a   1.000
_cell.length_b   1.000
_cell.length_c   1.000
_cell.angle_alpha   90.00
_cell.angle_beta   90.00
_cell.angle_gamma   90.00
#
_symmetry.space_group_name_H-M   'P 1'
#
loop_
_entity.id
_entity.type
_entity.pdbx_description
1 polymer ?
#
loop_
_entity_poly.entity_id
_entity_poly.type
_entity_poly.pdbx_seq_one_letter_code
_entity_poly.pdbx_strand_id
1 'polypeptide(L)'
;MKLETMREFVMVAKHLNITRAAQELYLSQPSLSGRMSALEKELGYPVLDRSRNRIALTPAGTVLLDYAQRIIELYDEALAKSARAARLSPSVKVAALPPTSPYRGALPEYEALPYSFVDLGLNTTAIDALQQGLIDLAVESDYSAVEALRAEGDEIGISYERIGEDTCFIALMADHPLPSRKRLARRDLDGQTVIINSGFHFDRWSKMVQQLLGDDIKLGFRMNALDSISNLSFVDLGTSLYICGDKASQALLAQRDDVVLFDRIDGAALTLPIALVCRTEDKHEDGPVRRFIDAFLERLRSA
;
A
#
# COMPACT_ATOMS: atom_id res chain seq x y z
N MET A 1 -29.28 11.78 -4.12
CA MET A 1 -27.87 11.50 -4.53
C MET A 1 -27.61 10.00 -4.46
N LYS A 2 -27.00 9.41 -5.50
CA LYS A 2 -26.65 7.96 -5.55
C LYS A 2 -25.20 7.75 -5.10
N LEU A 3 -24.89 6.58 -4.58
CA LEU A 3 -23.53 6.22 -4.18
C LEU A 3 -22.52 6.31 -5.33
N GLU A 4 -22.93 5.89 -6.53
CA GLU A 4 -22.12 6.01 -7.75
C GLU A 4 -21.74 7.48 -8.04
N THR A 5 -22.70 8.40 -7.88
CA THR A 5 -22.47 9.84 -8.06
C THR A 5 -21.52 10.40 -6.98
N MET A 6 -21.56 9.85 -5.75
CA MET A 6 -20.58 10.21 -4.72
C MET A 6 -19.17 9.76 -5.10
N ARG A 7 -19.00 8.51 -5.59
CA ARG A 7 -17.72 7.99 -6.07
C ARG A 7 -17.15 8.82 -7.20
N GLU A 8 -18.01 9.21 -8.16
CA GLU A 8 -17.63 10.09 -9.28
C GLU A 8 -17.20 11.47 -8.78
N PHE A 9 -17.91 12.05 -7.82
CA PHE A 9 -17.55 13.33 -7.21
C PHE A 9 -16.22 13.25 -6.46
N VAL A 10 -15.99 12.21 -5.66
CA VAL A 10 -14.72 11.97 -4.96
C VAL A 10 -13.56 11.87 -5.97
N MET A 11 -13.77 11.18 -7.10
CA MET A 11 -12.77 11.07 -8.16
C MET A 11 -12.46 12.42 -8.81
N VAL A 12 -13.49 13.24 -9.07
CA VAL A 12 -13.29 14.61 -9.59
C VAL A 12 -12.56 15.49 -8.60
N ALA A 13 -12.87 15.36 -7.30
CA ALA A 13 -12.21 16.08 -6.22
C ALA A 13 -10.73 15.69 -6.07
N LYS A 14 -10.42 14.38 -6.20
CA LYS A 14 -9.05 13.85 -6.17
C LYS A 14 -8.17 14.47 -7.27
N HIS A 15 -8.68 14.57 -8.48
CA HIS A 15 -7.90 15.05 -9.62
C HIS A 15 -7.99 16.55 -9.86
N LEU A 16 -9.02 17.22 -9.34
CA LEU A 16 -9.39 18.60 -9.70
C LEU A 16 -9.36 18.83 -11.21
N ASN A 17 -9.70 17.78 -11.96
CA ASN A 17 -9.67 17.72 -13.42
C ASN A 17 -10.68 16.70 -13.93
N ILE A 18 -11.77 17.16 -14.57
CA ILE A 18 -12.85 16.27 -15.07
C ILE A 18 -12.34 15.30 -16.12
N THR A 19 -11.43 15.71 -17.00
CA THR A 19 -10.90 14.84 -18.07
C THR A 19 -10.12 13.67 -17.49
N ARG A 20 -9.22 13.92 -16.51
CA ARG A 20 -8.48 12.87 -15.82
C ARG A 20 -9.40 11.95 -15.02
N ALA A 21 -10.33 12.52 -14.27
CA ALA A 21 -11.30 11.73 -13.51
C ALA A 21 -12.17 10.85 -14.43
N ALA A 22 -12.61 11.38 -15.58
CA ALA A 22 -13.38 10.64 -16.55
C ALA A 22 -12.59 9.46 -17.15
N GLN A 23 -11.29 9.66 -17.45
CA GLN A 23 -10.41 8.60 -17.93
C GLN A 23 -10.27 7.47 -16.91
N GLU A 24 -10.05 7.80 -15.63
CA GLU A 24 -9.92 6.81 -14.55
C GLU A 24 -11.24 6.06 -14.29
N LEU A 25 -12.38 6.71 -14.54
CA LEU A 25 -13.72 6.11 -14.42
C LEU A 25 -14.20 5.43 -15.72
N TYR A 26 -13.40 5.37 -16.76
CA TYR A 26 -13.79 4.87 -18.09
C TYR A 26 -15.05 5.54 -18.65
N LEU A 27 -15.21 6.83 -18.37
CA LEU A 27 -16.31 7.68 -18.84
C LEU A 27 -15.83 8.71 -19.86
N SER A 28 -16.75 9.21 -20.68
CA SER A 28 -16.47 10.40 -21.47
C SER A 28 -16.50 11.65 -20.59
N GLN A 29 -15.62 12.63 -20.87
CA GLN A 29 -15.60 13.89 -20.14
C GLN A 29 -16.95 14.63 -20.14
N PRO A 30 -17.71 14.71 -21.26
CA PRO A 30 -19.06 15.32 -21.25
C PRO A 30 -20.04 14.59 -20.33
N SER A 31 -19.98 13.26 -20.29
CA SER A 31 -20.83 12.44 -19.40
C SER A 31 -20.56 12.75 -17.94
N LEU A 32 -19.29 12.72 -17.50
CA LEU A 32 -18.94 13.02 -16.12
C LEU A 32 -19.27 14.47 -15.74
N SER A 33 -19.01 15.43 -16.65
CA SER A 33 -19.37 16.84 -16.42
C SER A 33 -20.88 17.02 -16.26
N GLY A 34 -21.68 16.33 -17.08
CA GLY A 34 -23.14 16.34 -16.98
C GLY A 34 -23.64 15.76 -15.65
N ARG A 35 -23.02 14.66 -15.17
CA ARG A 35 -23.36 14.05 -13.88
C ARG A 35 -23.01 14.95 -12.69
N MET A 36 -21.88 15.67 -12.74
CA MET A 36 -21.53 16.66 -11.73
C MET A 36 -22.51 17.85 -11.72
N SER A 37 -22.92 18.32 -12.89
CA SER A 37 -23.94 19.39 -12.98
C SER A 37 -25.32 18.92 -12.47
N ALA A 38 -25.69 17.67 -12.69
CA ALA A 38 -26.91 17.08 -12.16
C ALA A 38 -26.83 16.94 -10.62
N LEU A 39 -25.69 16.56 -10.08
CA LEU A 39 -25.44 16.54 -8.64
C LEU A 39 -25.64 17.92 -8.01
N GLU A 40 -25.00 18.96 -8.55
CA GLU A 40 -25.11 20.34 -8.06
C GLU A 40 -26.55 20.86 -8.14
N LYS A 41 -27.28 20.48 -9.21
CA LYS A 41 -28.70 20.79 -9.35
C LYS A 41 -29.56 20.10 -8.29
N GLU A 42 -29.28 18.82 -7.97
CA GLU A 42 -29.99 18.07 -6.93
C GLU A 42 -29.74 18.66 -5.55
N LEU A 43 -28.50 19.08 -5.28
CA LEU A 43 -28.09 19.70 -4.02
C LEU A 43 -28.62 21.13 -3.85
N GLY A 44 -28.86 21.84 -4.94
CA GLY A 44 -29.28 23.24 -4.93
C GLY A 44 -28.15 24.26 -4.75
N TYR A 45 -26.89 23.79 -4.72
CA TYR A 45 -25.70 24.64 -4.61
C TYR A 45 -24.49 24.01 -5.32
N PRO A 46 -23.51 24.83 -5.75
CA PRO A 46 -22.32 24.33 -6.41
C PRO A 46 -21.33 23.68 -5.40
N VAL A 47 -20.76 22.55 -5.78
CA VAL A 47 -19.70 21.86 -5.05
C VAL A 47 -18.34 21.97 -5.75
N LEU A 48 -18.34 22.36 -7.04
CA LEU A 48 -17.16 22.64 -7.84
C LEU A 48 -17.13 24.11 -8.26
N ASP A 49 -16.01 24.77 -8.04
CA ASP A 49 -15.71 26.10 -8.58
C ASP A 49 -15.03 25.94 -9.95
N ARG A 50 -15.70 26.46 -10.99
CA ARG A 50 -15.22 26.44 -12.39
C ARG A 50 -14.88 27.85 -12.90
N SER A 51 -14.85 28.87 -12.02
CA SER A 51 -14.68 30.27 -12.38
C SER A 51 -13.27 30.63 -12.85
N ARG A 52 -12.28 29.82 -12.47
CA ARG A 52 -10.87 30.01 -12.85
C ARG A 52 -10.46 28.83 -13.70
N ASN A 53 -9.85 29.02 -14.82
CA ASN A 53 -9.37 28.00 -15.77
C ASN A 53 -8.84 26.66 -15.16
N ARG A 54 -9.22 26.37 -13.91
CA ARG A 54 -8.97 25.19 -13.10
C ARG A 54 -10.20 24.90 -12.24
N ILE A 55 -10.46 23.61 -12.04
CA ILE A 55 -11.50 23.15 -11.13
C ILE A 55 -10.95 23.18 -9.70
N ALA A 56 -11.75 23.72 -8.78
CA ALA A 56 -11.50 23.67 -7.35
C ALA A 56 -12.78 23.24 -6.62
N LEU A 57 -12.66 22.83 -5.37
CA LEU A 57 -13.82 22.59 -4.51
C LEU A 57 -14.33 23.93 -3.96
N THR A 58 -15.65 24.08 -3.89
CA THR A 58 -16.25 25.12 -3.06
C THR A 58 -16.14 24.74 -1.57
N PRO A 59 -16.37 25.64 -0.61
CA PRO A 59 -16.47 25.28 0.80
C PRO A 59 -17.51 24.16 1.05
N ALA A 60 -18.65 24.20 0.35
CA ALA A 60 -19.65 23.14 0.39
C ALA A 60 -19.14 21.83 -0.20
N GLY A 61 -18.35 21.92 -1.29
CA GLY A 61 -17.69 20.76 -1.91
C GLY A 61 -16.67 20.08 -1.00
N THR A 62 -15.92 20.86 -0.23
CA THR A 62 -14.96 20.31 0.76
C THR A 62 -15.68 19.53 1.86
N VAL A 63 -16.77 20.06 2.39
CA VAL A 63 -17.59 19.36 3.38
C VAL A 63 -18.22 18.12 2.77
N LEU A 64 -18.78 18.22 1.55
CA LEU A 64 -19.38 17.06 0.88
C LEU A 64 -18.35 15.97 0.60
N LEU A 65 -17.11 16.33 0.26
CA LEU A 65 -16.04 15.35 0.01
C LEU A 65 -15.76 14.49 1.25
N ASP A 66 -15.58 15.12 2.41
CA ASP A 66 -15.34 14.40 3.68
C ASP A 66 -16.46 13.40 3.96
N TYR A 67 -17.71 13.86 3.91
CA TYR A 67 -18.86 12.98 4.16
C TYR A 67 -19.07 11.93 3.06
N ALA A 68 -18.83 12.27 1.79
CA ALA A 68 -18.95 11.30 0.70
C ALA A 68 -17.94 10.14 0.85
N GLN A 69 -16.71 10.44 1.22
CA GLN A 69 -15.69 9.42 1.49
C GLN A 69 -16.14 8.50 2.63
N ARG A 70 -16.55 9.04 3.76
CA ARG A 70 -17.03 8.26 4.92
C ARG A 70 -18.27 7.42 4.60
N ILE A 71 -19.20 7.92 3.80
CA ILE A 71 -20.39 7.16 3.38
C ILE A 71 -20.00 6.00 2.47
N ILE A 72 -19.07 6.21 1.54
CA ILE A 72 -18.56 5.17 0.65
C ILE A 72 -17.87 4.08 1.47
N GLU A 73 -16.98 4.46 2.39
CA GLU A 73 -16.29 3.53 3.29
C GLU A 73 -17.27 2.70 4.12
N LEU A 74 -18.25 3.36 4.76
CA LEU A 74 -19.26 2.67 5.57
C LEU A 74 -20.15 1.72 4.75
N TYR A 75 -20.48 2.10 3.51
CA TYR A 75 -21.24 1.25 2.59
C TYR A 75 -20.43 0.00 2.20
N ASP A 76 -19.17 0.17 1.84
CA ASP A 76 -18.28 -0.92 1.45
C ASP A 76 -18.03 -1.87 2.63
N GLU A 77 -17.83 -1.31 3.83
CA GLU A 77 -17.74 -2.07 5.08
C GLU A 77 -19.01 -2.88 5.35
N ALA A 78 -20.18 -2.27 5.20
CA ALA A 78 -21.47 -2.95 5.40
C ALA A 78 -21.65 -4.12 4.42
N LEU A 79 -21.29 -3.94 3.14
CA LEU A 79 -21.33 -5.02 2.15
C LEU A 79 -20.36 -6.14 2.50
N ALA A 80 -19.13 -5.80 2.90
CA ALA A 80 -18.12 -6.77 3.27
C ALA A 80 -18.55 -7.59 4.51
N LYS A 81 -18.99 -6.92 5.57
CA LYS A 81 -19.46 -7.57 6.80
C LYS A 81 -20.73 -8.43 6.56
N SER A 82 -21.66 -7.95 5.74
CA SER A 82 -22.87 -8.73 5.42
C SER A 82 -22.56 -9.95 4.56
N ALA A 83 -21.67 -9.84 3.57
CA ALA A 83 -21.24 -10.98 2.76
C ALA A 83 -20.51 -12.03 3.60
N ARG A 84 -19.71 -11.59 4.58
CA ARG A 84 -19.05 -12.47 5.54
C ARG A 84 -20.04 -13.16 6.47
N ALA A 85 -20.99 -12.41 7.03
CA ALA A 85 -22.05 -12.98 7.87
C ALA A 85 -22.93 -14.00 7.11
N ALA A 86 -23.15 -13.76 5.83
CA ALA A 86 -23.89 -14.69 4.96
C ALA A 86 -23.09 -15.97 4.65
N ARG A 87 -21.79 -16.05 5.00
CA ARG A 87 -20.89 -17.18 4.72
C ARG A 87 -20.95 -17.65 3.26
N LEU A 88 -21.07 -16.69 2.35
CA LEU A 88 -21.19 -16.97 0.91
C LEU A 88 -19.91 -17.51 0.28
N SER A 89 -18.77 -17.45 0.98
CA SER A 89 -17.52 -18.06 0.53
C SER A 89 -16.83 -18.78 1.69
N PRO A 90 -16.64 -20.10 1.61
CA PRO A 90 -15.87 -20.86 2.60
C PRO A 90 -14.34 -20.68 2.44
N SER A 91 -13.88 -20.00 1.38
CA SER A 91 -12.47 -19.84 1.09
C SER A 91 -11.89 -18.57 1.69
N VAL A 92 -10.70 -18.68 2.27
CA VAL A 92 -9.92 -17.55 2.78
C VAL A 92 -9.38 -16.74 1.59
N LYS A 93 -9.59 -15.42 1.60
CA LYS A 93 -9.07 -14.52 0.58
C LYS A 93 -7.71 -13.99 1.01
N VAL A 94 -6.68 -14.35 0.29
CA VAL A 94 -5.29 -13.97 0.58
C VAL A 94 -4.84 -12.94 -0.44
N ALA A 95 -4.19 -11.85 -0.01
CA ALA A 95 -3.52 -10.95 -0.95
C ALA A 95 -2.51 -11.73 -1.80
N ALA A 96 -2.46 -11.43 -3.09
CA ALA A 96 -1.61 -12.16 -4.03
C ALA A 96 -0.13 -12.06 -3.61
N LEU A 97 0.50 -13.22 -3.44
CA LEU A 97 1.94 -13.31 -3.18
C LEU A 97 2.70 -13.39 -4.51
N PRO A 98 3.78 -12.61 -4.69
CA PRO A 98 4.65 -12.75 -5.85
C PRO A 98 5.12 -14.19 -6.02
N PRO A 99 5.32 -14.68 -7.25
CA PRO A 99 5.85 -16.04 -7.49
C PRO A 99 7.18 -16.30 -6.78
N THR A 100 7.97 -15.25 -6.57
CA THR A 100 9.28 -15.27 -5.91
C THR A 100 9.21 -15.19 -4.39
N SER A 101 8.02 -15.02 -3.80
CA SER A 101 7.86 -14.91 -2.35
C SER A 101 8.27 -16.23 -1.66
N PRO A 102 9.17 -16.17 -0.67
CA PRO A 102 9.57 -17.36 0.10
C PRO A 102 8.40 -17.93 0.91
N TYR A 103 7.40 -17.14 1.19
CA TYR A 103 6.23 -17.50 2.00
C TYR A 103 5.20 -18.35 1.25
N ARG A 104 5.32 -18.49 -0.08
CA ARG A 104 4.39 -19.35 -0.86
C ARG A 104 4.45 -20.82 -0.46
N GLY A 105 5.61 -21.31 -0.04
CA GLY A 105 5.78 -22.68 0.44
C GLY A 105 5.02 -23.00 1.75
N ALA A 106 4.69 -21.97 2.52
CA ALA A 106 3.95 -22.10 3.77
C ALA A 106 2.42 -22.09 3.57
N LEU A 107 1.92 -21.87 2.35
CA LEU A 107 0.47 -21.91 2.09
C LEU A 107 -0.08 -23.30 2.42
N PRO A 108 -1.23 -23.41 3.12
CA PRO A 108 -1.90 -24.68 3.39
C PRO A 108 -2.29 -25.40 2.09
N GLU A 109 -2.54 -26.71 2.20
CA GLU A 109 -3.10 -27.48 1.08
C GLU A 109 -4.52 -26.98 0.79
N TYR A 110 -4.79 -26.69 -0.48
CA TYR A 110 -6.03 -26.08 -0.94
C TYR A 110 -7.26 -26.94 -0.60
N GLU A 111 -7.13 -28.26 -0.70
CA GLU A 111 -8.21 -29.20 -0.41
C GLU A 111 -8.63 -29.21 1.06
N ALA A 112 -7.66 -28.94 1.95
CA ALA A 112 -7.91 -28.92 3.39
C ALA A 112 -8.46 -27.56 3.85
N LEU A 113 -7.90 -26.47 3.31
CA LEU A 113 -8.27 -25.09 3.65
C LEU A 113 -8.38 -24.27 2.35
N PRO A 114 -9.54 -24.25 1.70
CA PRO A 114 -9.72 -23.51 0.45
C PRO A 114 -9.39 -22.02 0.61
N TYR A 115 -8.61 -21.48 -0.32
CA TYR A 115 -8.28 -20.06 -0.38
C TYR A 115 -8.24 -19.55 -1.81
N SER A 116 -8.29 -18.26 -1.97
CA SER A 116 -8.13 -17.60 -3.27
C SER A 116 -7.19 -16.42 -3.15
N PHE A 117 -6.40 -16.17 -4.18
CA PHE A 117 -5.59 -14.96 -4.26
C PHE A 117 -6.41 -13.81 -4.80
N VAL A 118 -6.23 -12.65 -4.17
CA VAL A 118 -6.80 -11.37 -4.62
C VAL A 118 -5.65 -10.44 -5.00
N ASP A 119 -5.62 -10.00 -6.24
CA ASP A 119 -4.69 -8.96 -6.67
C ASP A 119 -5.26 -7.60 -6.27
N LEU A 120 -4.53 -6.88 -5.44
CA LEU A 120 -4.94 -5.58 -4.92
C LEU A 120 -4.63 -4.43 -5.90
N GLY A 121 -3.88 -4.71 -6.96
CA GLY A 121 -3.40 -3.67 -7.85
C GLY A 121 -2.47 -2.66 -7.14
N LEU A 122 -2.22 -1.52 -7.80
CA LEU A 122 -1.28 -0.51 -7.29
C LEU A 122 -1.91 0.51 -6.32
N ASN A 123 -3.24 0.56 -6.26
CA ASN A 123 -3.97 1.64 -5.60
C ASN A 123 -4.68 1.22 -4.30
N THR A 124 -4.54 -0.03 -3.87
CA THR A 124 -5.20 -0.54 -2.67
C THR A 124 -4.14 -1.13 -1.74
N THR A 125 -4.07 -0.64 -0.51
CA THR A 125 -3.19 -1.23 0.50
C THR A 125 -3.79 -2.51 1.05
N ALA A 126 -2.96 -3.41 1.57
CA ALA A 126 -3.47 -4.61 2.24
C ALA A 126 -4.37 -4.25 3.44
N ILE A 127 -4.05 -3.16 4.15
CA ILE A 127 -4.84 -2.68 5.28
C ILE A 127 -6.21 -2.21 4.82
N ASP A 128 -6.27 -1.37 3.77
CA ASP A 128 -7.56 -0.92 3.22
C ASP A 128 -8.38 -2.11 2.72
N ALA A 129 -7.74 -3.08 2.06
CA ALA A 129 -8.39 -4.28 1.57
C ALA A 129 -8.92 -5.17 2.70
N LEU A 130 -8.19 -5.27 3.83
CA LEU A 130 -8.64 -5.98 5.04
C LEU A 130 -9.84 -5.26 5.66
N GLN A 131 -9.79 -3.94 5.82
CA GLN A 131 -10.89 -3.16 6.37
C GLN A 131 -12.14 -3.23 5.50
N GLN A 132 -11.97 -3.21 4.18
CA GLN A 132 -13.07 -3.35 3.21
C GLN A 132 -13.54 -4.80 3.02
N GLY A 133 -12.89 -5.79 3.64
CA GLY A 133 -13.24 -7.22 3.49
C GLY A 133 -12.97 -7.79 2.09
N LEU A 134 -12.15 -7.12 1.30
CA LEU A 134 -11.70 -7.61 -0.01
C LEU A 134 -10.77 -8.81 0.15
N ILE A 135 -9.96 -8.81 1.21
CA ILE A 135 -9.11 -9.91 1.64
C ILE A 135 -9.32 -10.23 3.12
N ASP A 136 -8.87 -11.39 3.53
CA ASP A 136 -8.87 -11.83 4.92
C ASP A 136 -7.48 -11.87 5.51
N LEU A 137 -6.44 -11.99 4.64
CA LEU A 137 -5.06 -12.16 5.04
C LEU A 137 -4.10 -11.54 4.02
N ALA A 138 -3.01 -10.98 4.51
CA ALA A 138 -1.87 -10.54 3.70
C ALA A 138 -0.54 -10.95 4.33
N VAL A 139 0.50 -11.05 3.51
CA VAL A 139 1.90 -11.08 3.95
C VAL A 139 2.52 -9.73 3.58
N GLU A 140 2.89 -8.97 4.57
CA GLU A 140 3.32 -7.57 4.43
C GLU A 140 4.53 -7.28 5.33
N SER A 141 5.14 -6.12 5.13
CA SER A 141 6.09 -5.60 6.12
C SER A 141 5.43 -5.48 7.49
N ASP A 142 6.15 -5.90 8.53
CA ASP A 142 5.65 -5.84 9.91
C ASP A 142 5.69 -4.41 10.45
N TYR A 143 4.67 -3.63 10.11
CA TYR A 143 4.53 -2.25 10.60
C TYR A 143 4.37 -2.16 12.12
N SER A 144 3.99 -3.26 12.80
CA SER A 144 3.88 -3.27 14.27
C SER A 144 5.24 -3.17 14.96
N ALA A 145 6.34 -3.39 14.23
CA ALA A 145 7.68 -3.13 14.73
C ALA A 145 7.92 -1.64 15.06
N VAL A 146 7.15 -0.73 14.44
CA VAL A 146 7.14 0.71 14.72
C VAL A 146 6.04 1.02 15.70
N GLU A 147 6.35 1.51 16.91
CA GLU A 147 5.37 1.72 17.98
C GLU A 147 4.17 2.56 17.56
N ALA A 148 4.42 3.67 16.85
CA ALA A 148 3.34 4.54 16.36
C ALA A 148 2.41 3.83 15.34
N LEU A 149 2.97 2.97 14.49
CA LEU A 149 2.20 2.22 13.49
C LEU A 149 1.48 1.02 14.11
N ARG A 150 2.03 0.45 15.19
CA ARG A 150 1.35 -0.59 15.99
C ARG A 150 0.11 -0.04 16.66
N ALA A 151 0.23 1.11 17.35
CA ALA A 151 -0.91 1.77 17.97
C ALA A 151 -2.01 2.11 16.95
N GLU A 152 -1.64 2.61 15.77
CA GLU A 152 -2.57 2.83 14.67
C GLU A 152 -3.25 1.53 14.21
N GLY A 153 -2.50 0.44 14.07
CA GLY A 153 -3.03 -0.87 13.71
C GLY A 153 -4.03 -1.40 14.73
N ASP A 154 -3.73 -1.29 16.02
CA ASP A 154 -4.60 -1.69 17.11
C ASP A 154 -5.91 -0.87 17.09
N GLU A 155 -5.84 0.44 16.87
CA GLU A 155 -7.00 1.34 16.77
C GLU A 155 -7.93 0.96 15.63
N ILE A 156 -7.40 0.58 14.48
CA ILE A 156 -8.19 0.20 13.29
C ILE A 156 -8.51 -1.30 13.23
N GLY A 157 -8.21 -2.06 14.27
CA GLY A 157 -8.53 -3.49 14.37
C GLY A 157 -7.69 -4.40 13.45
N ILE A 158 -6.44 -4.05 13.19
CA ILE A 158 -5.49 -4.84 12.40
C ILE A 158 -4.47 -5.52 13.32
N SER A 159 -4.26 -6.81 13.12
CA SER A 159 -3.30 -7.64 13.86
C SER A 159 -2.15 -8.07 12.95
N TYR A 160 -0.94 -8.04 13.52
CA TYR A 160 0.28 -8.50 12.89
C TYR A 160 0.82 -9.74 13.62
N GLU A 161 1.17 -10.77 12.87
CA GLU A 161 1.88 -11.95 13.38
C GLU A 161 3.20 -12.05 12.66
N ARG A 162 4.31 -11.72 13.35
CA ARG A 162 5.65 -11.77 12.75
C ARG A 162 6.01 -13.17 12.29
N ILE A 163 6.38 -13.30 11.01
CA ILE A 163 6.68 -14.58 10.37
C ILE A 163 8.14 -14.73 9.92
N GLY A 164 8.89 -13.62 9.87
CA GLY A 164 10.28 -13.65 9.45
C GLY A 164 10.84 -12.27 9.15
N GLU A 165 11.91 -12.29 8.37
CA GLU A 165 12.60 -11.09 7.86
C GLU A 165 12.98 -11.31 6.41
N ASP A 166 12.84 -10.27 5.59
CA ASP A 166 13.35 -10.24 4.22
C ASP A 166 14.59 -9.34 4.14
N THR A 167 15.56 -9.75 3.34
CA THR A 167 16.74 -8.91 3.08
C THR A 167 16.31 -7.65 2.32
N CYS A 168 16.75 -6.50 2.80
CA CYS A 168 16.52 -5.22 2.19
C CYS A 168 17.79 -4.69 1.52
N PHE A 169 17.64 -3.85 0.50
CA PHE A 169 18.74 -3.30 -0.27
C PHE A 169 18.57 -1.79 -0.40
N ILE A 170 19.70 -1.08 -0.33
CA ILE A 170 19.79 0.33 -0.72
C ILE A 170 20.39 0.37 -2.12
N ALA A 171 19.66 0.95 -3.06
CA ALA A 171 20.12 1.21 -4.42
C ALA A 171 20.48 2.68 -4.58
N LEU A 172 21.61 2.92 -5.25
CA LEU A 172 22.15 4.24 -5.56
C LEU A 172 22.59 4.24 -7.03
N MET A 173 22.58 5.40 -7.68
CA MET A 173 23.27 5.56 -8.95
C MET A 173 24.79 5.41 -8.75
N ALA A 174 25.49 4.84 -9.73
CA ALA A 174 26.95 4.59 -9.63
C ALA A 174 27.78 5.88 -9.51
N ASP A 175 27.27 6.99 -10.03
CA ASP A 175 27.87 8.34 -9.92
C ASP A 175 27.49 9.09 -8.64
N HIS A 176 26.63 8.49 -7.78
CA HIS A 176 26.32 9.04 -6.47
C HIS A 176 27.58 9.17 -5.61
N PRO A 177 27.75 10.22 -4.78
CA PRO A 177 28.94 10.42 -3.95
C PRO A 177 29.27 9.28 -2.96
N LEU A 178 28.28 8.49 -2.54
CA LEU A 178 28.45 7.42 -1.55
C LEU A 178 29.11 6.12 -2.06
N PRO A 179 28.92 5.64 -3.30
CA PRO A 179 29.47 4.34 -3.77
C PRO A 179 30.99 4.27 -3.86
N SER A 180 31.69 5.39 -3.81
CA SER A 180 33.17 5.39 -3.69
C SER A 180 33.65 4.64 -2.44
N ARG A 181 32.77 4.34 -1.51
CA ARG A 181 33.02 3.57 -0.29
C ARG A 181 32.62 2.11 -0.50
N LYS A 182 33.53 1.19 -0.25
CA LYS A 182 33.26 -0.25 -0.29
C LYS A 182 32.25 -0.72 0.78
N ARG A 183 31.93 0.10 1.76
CA ARG A 183 30.99 -0.17 2.85
C ARG A 183 30.21 1.10 3.16
N LEU A 184 28.91 0.94 3.29
CA LEU A 184 27.98 2.00 3.67
C LEU A 184 27.86 2.03 5.19
N ALA A 185 28.09 3.19 5.79
CA ALA A 185 27.84 3.41 7.20
C ALA A 185 26.57 4.22 7.43
N ARG A 186 25.87 4.01 8.55
CA ARG A 186 24.62 4.71 8.87
C ARG A 186 24.77 6.23 8.78
N ARG A 187 25.84 6.77 9.34
CA ARG A 187 26.17 8.22 9.26
C ARG A 187 26.29 8.77 7.83
N ASP A 188 26.56 7.92 6.85
CA ASP A 188 26.70 8.35 5.46
C ASP A 188 25.32 8.62 4.83
N LEU A 189 24.25 8.14 5.49
CA LEU A 189 22.85 8.32 5.11
C LEU A 189 22.23 9.61 5.69
N ASP A 190 22.91 10.27 6.63
CA ASP A 190 22.39 11.52 7.22
C ASP A 190 22.23 12.61 6.16
N GLY A 191 21.07 13.23 6.13
CA GLY A 191 20.69 14.24 5.13
C GLY A 191 20.34 13.69 3.74
N GLN A 192 20.38 12.37 3.53
CA GLN A 192 20.03 11.78 2.24
C GLN A 192 18.51 11.75 2.02
N THR A 193 18.13 11.72 0.74
CA THR A 193 16.73 11.60 0.34
C THR A 193 16.43 10.17 -0.12
N VAL A 194 15.39 9.54 0.46
CA VAL A 194 14.90 8.22 0.06
C VAL A 194 13.69 8.36 -0.85
N ILE A 195 13.70 7.64 -1.96
CA ILE A 195 12.57 7.53 -2.87
C ILE A 195 11.64 6.42 -2.38
N ILE A 196 10.35 6.72 -2.33
CA ILE A 196 9.28 5.78 -2.05
C ILE A 196 8.35 5.71 -3.25
N ASN A 197 8.06 4.49 -3.72
CA ASN A 197 7.31 4.28 -4.96
C ASN A 197 5.80 4.47 -4.85
N SER A 198 5.21 4.44 -3.66
CA SER A 198 3.77 4.44 -3.48
C SER A 198 3.30 5.59 -2.62
N GLY A 199 2.39 6.40 -3.15
CA GLY A 199 1.73 7.46 -2.38
C GLY A 199 0.84 6.92 -1.24
N PHE A 200 0.24 5.75 -1.42
CA PHE A 200 -0.67 5.13 -0.45
C PHE A 200 0.04 4.62 0.80
N HIS A 201 1.29 4.18 0.66
CA HIS A 201 2.11 3.70 1.79
C HIS A 201 3.15 4.71 2.25
N PHE A 202 3.16 5.92 1.68
CA PHE A 202 4.24 6.88 1.89
C PHE A 202 4.54 7.12 3.36
N ASP A 203 3.53 7.46 4.16
CA ASP A 203 3.71 7.79 5.57
C ASP A 203 4.17 6.59 6.41
N ARG A 204 3.60 5.40 6.15
CA ARG A 204 3.97 4.17 6.88
C ARG A 204 5.36 3.72 6.51
N TRP A 205 5.63 3.67 5.21
CA TRP A 205 6.93 3.26 4.70
C TRP A 205 8.05 4.22 5.13
N SER A 206 7.83 5.53 5.10
CA SER A 206 8.82 6.50 5.56
C SER A 206 9.13 6.37 7.06
N LYS A 207 8.12 6.17 7.91
CA LYS A 207 8.32 5.90 9.35
C LYS A 207 9.12 4.61 9.57
N MET A 208 8.77 3.54 8.84
CA MET A 208 9.46 2.26 8.95
C MET A 208 10.91 2.34 8.47
N VAL A 209 11.17 3.00 7.35
CA VAL A 209 12.52 3.20 6.81
C VAL A 209 13.35 4.08 7.74
N GLN A 210 12.77 5.15 8.32
CA GLN A 210 13.46 5.98 9.29
C GLN A 210 13.92 5.14 10.50
N GLN A 211 13.03 4.33 11.05
CA GLN A 211 13.38 3.45 12.18
C GLN A 211 14.39 2.37 11.79
N LEU A 212 14.25 1.76 10.60
CA LEU A 212 15.16 0.74 10.10
C LEU A 212 16.60 1.27 9.96
N LEU A 213 16.74 2.50 9.46
CA LEU A 213 18.04 3.13 9.24
C LEU A 213 18.57 3.87 10.47
N GLY A 214 17.70 4.18 11.42
CA GLY A 214 18.00 4.80 12.71
C GLY A 214 17.36 6.17 12.87
N ASP A 215 16.91 6.45 14.09
CA ASP A 215 16.28 7.72 14.45
C ASP A 215 17.31 8.81 14.74
N ASP A 216 18.59 8.45 14.79
CA ASP A 216 19.74 9.33 15.03
C ASP A 216 20.24 10.06 13.76
N ILE A 217 19.71 9.69 12.58
CA ILE A 217 19.98 10.35 11.29
C ILE A 217 18.72 11.03 10.77
N LYS A 218 18.90 12.05 9.91
CA LYS A 218 17.79 12.76 9.28
C LYS A 218 17.67 12.31 7.82
N LEU A 219 16.57 11.66 7.49
CA LEU A 219 16.25 11.29 6.12
C LEU A 219 15.20 12.24 5.53
N GLY A 220 15.41 12.64 4.29
CA GLY A 220 14.37 13.22 3.46
C GLY A 220 13.61 12.09 2.76
N PHE A 221 12.31 12.30 2.48
CA PHE A 221 11.52 11.34 1.73
C PHE A 221 10.87 12.01 0.52
N ARG A 222 10.94 11.35 -0.62
CA ARG A 222 10.36 11.83 -1.88
C ARG A 222 9.53 10.70 -2.51
N MET A 223 8.30 11.03 -2.87
CA MET A 223 7.48 10.11 -3.64
C MET A 223 7.91 10.12 -5.10
N ASN A 224 8.04 8.93 -5.68
CA ASN A 224 8.16 8.73 -7.11
C ASN A 224 6.96 7.94 -7.61
N ALA A 225 6.20 8.50 -8.54
CA ALA A 225 5.08 7.82 -9.18
C ALA A 225 5.62 6.81 -10.21
N LEU A 226 6.13 5.67 -9.73
CA LEU A 226 6.39 4.53 -10.59
C LEU A 226 5.08 3.77 -10.76
N ASP A 227 4.54 3.78 -11.97
CA ASP A 227 3.30 3.08 -12.29
C ASP A 227 3.49 1.55 -12.32
N SER A 228 4.74 1.08 -12.34
CA SER A 228 5.09 -0.34 -12.40
C SER A 228 6.50 -0.57 -11.85
N ILE A 229 6.68 -1.75 -11.21
CA ILE A 229 8.00 -2.23 -10.77
C ILE A 229 9.01 -2.33 -11.95
N SER A 230 8.52 -2.60 -13.16
CA SER A 230 9.34 -2.66 -14.37
C SER A 230 10.06 -1.34 -14.67
N ASN A 231 9.53 -0.21 -14.21
CA ASN A 231 10.15 1.10 -14.39
C ASN A 231 11.48 1.22 -13.63
N LEU A 232 11.77 0.35 -12.67
CA LEU A 232 13.06 0.29 -11.99
C LEU A 232 14.22 -0.05 -12.93
N SER A 233 13.94 -0.69 -14.07
CA SER A 233 14.96 -1.01 -15.09
C SER A 233 15.59 0.22 -15.73
N PHE A 234 14.95 1.40 -15.64
CA PHE A 234 15.43 2.62 -16.31
C PHE A 234 15.17 3.92 -15.52
N VAL A 235 14.64 3.84 -14.29
CA VAL A 235 14.42 5.05 -13.49
C VAL A 235 15.77 5.68 -13.11
N ASP A 236 15.88 6.98 -13.27
CA ASP A 236 17.01 7.75 -12.74
C ASP A 236 16.73 8.10 -11.27
N LEU A 237 17.55 7.56 -10.36
CA LEU A 237 17.45 7.85 -8.93
C LEU A 237 18.09 9.21 -8.59
N GLY A 238 18.90 9.76 -9.48
CA GLY A 238 19.66 11.00 -9.25
C GLY A 238 20.54 10.87 -8.01
N THR A 239 20.46 11.84 -7.11
CA THR A 239 21.16 11.84 -5.82
C THR A 239 20.33 11.25 -4.68
N SER A 240 19.33 10.44 -4.98
CA SER A 240 18.45 9.83 -3.98
C SER A 240 18.74 8.35 -3.81
N LEU A 241 18.37 7.83 -2.64
CA LEU A 241 18.42 6.41 -2.32
C LEU A 241 17.09 5.76 -2.70
N TYR A 242 17.11 4.53 -3.16
CA TYR A 242 15.93 3.69 -3.27
C TYR A 242 16.10 2.46 -2.38
N ILE A 243 15.09 2.17 -1.56
CA ILE A 243 15.11 1.03 -0.64
C ILE A 243 14.07 0.02 -1.11
N CYS A 244 14.51 -1.20 -1.35
CA CYS A 244 13.65 -2.31 -1.74
C CYS A 244 13.90 -3.54 -0.87
N GLY A 245 12.82 -4.21 -0.49
CA GLY A 245 12.85 -5.47 0.26
C GLY A 245 12.40 -6.68 -0.58
N ASP A 246 12.06 -6.48 -1.86
CA ASP A 246 11.59 -7.56 -2.70
C ASP A 246 12.62 -8.03 -3.73
N LYS A 247 12.67 -9.35 -3.95
CA LYS A 247 13.62 -9.96 -4.88
C LYS A 247 13.43 -9.54 -6.34
N ALA A 248 12.22 -9.15 -6.73
CA ALA A 248 11.95 -8.75 -8.11
C ALA A 248 12.55 -7.37 -8.38
N SER A 249 12.36 -6.39 -7.47
CA SER A 249 13.02 -5.08 -7.54
C SER A 249 14.53 -5.22 -7.52
N GLN A 250 15.07 -6.06 -6.64
CA GLN A 250 16.50 -6.35 -6.57
C GLN A 250 17.03 -6.89 -7.90
N ALA A 251 16.36 -7.88 -8.49
CA ALA A 251 16.80 -8.50 -9.73
C ALA A 251 16.80 -7.51 -10.91
N LEU A 252 15.82 -6.60 -10.97
CA LEU A 252 15.77 -5.55 -11.98
C LEU A 252 16.90 -4.54 -11.82
N LEU A 253 17.15 -4.08 -10.60
CA LEU A 253 18.21 -3.12 -10.30
C LEU A 253 19.61 -3.73 -10.46
N ALA A 254 19.80 -5.00 -10.11
CA ALA A 254 21.06 -5.71 -10.24
C ALA A 254 21.50 -5.95 -11.72
N GLN A 255 20.57 -5.82 -12.69
CA GLN A 255 20.88 -5.89 -14.12
C GLN A 255 21.42 -4.56 -14.70
N ARG A 256 21.43 -3.50 -13.89
CA ARG A 256 21.86 -2.18 -14.31
C ARG A 256 23.31 -1.95 -13.96
N ASP A 257 24.10 -1.53 -14.94
CA ASP A 257 25.52 -1.17 -14.76
C ASP A 257 25.70 0.21 -14.07
N ASP A 258 24.65 1.04 -14.11
CA ASP A 258 24.61 2.38 -13.53
C ASP A 258 24.04 2.44 -12.10
N VAL A 259 23.76 1.28 -11.47
CA VAL A 259 23.23 1.17 -10.11
C VAL A 259 24.13 0.31 -9.22
N VAL A 260 24.33 0.74 -7.99
CA VAL A 260 25.06 0.00 -6.96
C VAL A 260 24.08 -0.38 -5.85
N LEU A 261 24.12 -1.64 -5.43
CA LEU A 261 23.28 -2.19 -4.36
C LEU A 261 24.10 -2.46 -3.10
N PHE A 262 23.55 -2.05 -1.96
CA PHE A 262 24.08 -2.37 -0.63
C PHE A 262 23.03 -3.13 0.18
N ASP A 263 23.42 -4.29 0.70
CA ASP A 263 22.59 -5.15 1.59
C ASP A 263 23.02 -5.03 3.05
N ARG A 264 24.02 -4.18 3.34
CA ARG A 264 24.61 -4.01 4.67
C ARG A 264 24.88 -2.57 5.00
N ILE A 265 24.64 -2.21 6.26
CA ILE A 265 25.00 -0.92 6.86
C ILE A 265 25.82 -1.22 8.11
N ASP A 266 26.96 -0.54 8.29
CA ASP A 266 27.91 -0.79 9.40
C ASP A 266 28.33 -2.28 9.51
N GLY A 267 28.26 -3.02 8.40
CA GLY A 267 28.57 -4.44 8.34
C GLY A 267 27.43 -5.38 8.75
N ALA A 268 26.32 -4.86 9.30
CA ALA A 268 25.12 -5.62 9.60
C ALA A 268 24.22 -5.75 8.35
N ALA A 269 23.57 -6.90 8.18
CA ALA A 269 22.58 -7.06 7.12
C ALA A 269 21.40 -6.12 7.34
N LEU A 270 20.90 -5.53 6.26
CA LEU A 270 19.69 -4.73 6.28
C LEU A 270 18.50 -5.67 6.07
N THR A 271 17.64 -5.81 7.07
CA THR A 271 16.47 -6.69 7.02
C THR A 271 15.20 -5.93 7.34
N LEU A 272 14.10 -6.31 6.68
CA LEU A 272 12.75 -5.84 6.97
C LEU A 272 11.98 -6.94 7.69
N PRO A 273 11.36 -6.65 8.83
CA PRO A 273 10.46 -7.60 9.47
C PRO A 273 9.22 -7.81 8.61
N ILE A 274 8.78 -9.07 8.49
CA ILE A 274 7.62 -9.49 7.72
C ILE A 274 6.60 -10.12 8.65
N ALA A 275 5.33 -9.80 8.43
CA ALA A 275 4.21 -10.31 9.19
C ALA A 275 3.10 -10.86 8.31
N LEU A 276 2.37 -11.80 8.85
CA LEU A 276 1.00 -12.13 8.48
C LEU A 276 0.09 -11.05 9.06
N VAL A 277 -0.73 -10.43 8.23
CA VAL A 277 -1.60 -9.33 8.61
C VAL A 277 -3.05 -9.72 8.37
N CYS A 278 -3.90 -9.56 9.38
CA CYS A 278 -5.32 -9.87 9.31
C CYS A 278 -6.10 -8.91 10.24
N ARG A 279 -7.43 -8.96 10.19
CA ARG A 279 -8.25 -8.28 11.18
C ARG A 279 -8.07 -8.93 12.55
N THR A 280 -8.07 -8.14 13.61
CA THR A 280 -7.89 -8.62 15.00
C THR A 280 -8.98 -9.61 15.39
N GLU A 281 -10.22 -9.40 14.96
CA GLU A 281 -11.33 -10.32 15.19
C GLU A 281 -11.08 -11.71 14.58
N ASP A 282 -10.54 -11.78 13.35
CA ASP A 282 -10.24 -13.02 12.64
C ASP A 282 -9.15 -13.85 13.31
N LYS A 283 -8.25 -13.19 14.03
CA LYS A 283 -7.18 -13.85 14.79
C LYS A 283 -7.72 -14.56 16.05
N HIS A 284 -8.76 -14.03 16.64
CA HIS A 284 -9.29 -14.51 17.92
C HIS A 284 -10.52 -15.41 17.81
N GLU A 285 -11.28 -15.29 16.73
CA GLU A 285 -12.44 -16.14 16.47
C GLU A 285 -12.03 -17.48 15.85
N ASP A 286 -12.63 -18.58 16.34
CA ASP A 286 -12.46 -19.90 15.71
C ASP A 286 -13.20 -19.93 14.37
N GLY A 287 -12.43 -19.68 13.30
CA GLY A 287 -12.94 -19.54 11.95
C GLY A 287 -11.96 -20.02 10.89
N PRO A 288 -12.34 -19.94 9.61
CA PRO A 288 -11.47 -20.39 8.51
C PRO A 288 -10.16 -19.61 8.44
N VAL A 289 -10.18 -18.30 8.74
CA VAL A 289 -8.97 -17.45 8.73
C VAL A 289 -8.01 -17.87 9.83
N ARG A 290 -8.51 -18.07 11.06
CA ARG A 290 -7.67 -18.55 12.16
C ARG A 290 -7.02 -19.89 11.85
N ARG A 291 -7.78 -20.87 11.36
CA ARG A 291 -7.25 -22.18 10.96
C ARG A 291 -6.21 -22.07 9.84
N PHE A 292 -6.42 -21.13 8.90
CA PHE A 292 -5.44 -20.88 7.85
C PHE A 292 -4.14 -20.31 8.42
N ILE A 293 -4.23 -19.34 9.35
CA ILE A 293 -3.06 -18.75 10.03
C ILE A 293 -2.27 -19.84 10.74
N ASP A 294 -2.94 -20.68 11.55
CA ASP A 294 -2.27 -21.73 12.31
C ASP A 294 -1.56 -22.74 11.39
N ALA A 295 -2.22 -23.20 10.33
CA ALA A 295 -1.63 -24.11 9.35
C ALA A 295 -0.45 -23.48 8.59
N PHE A 296 -0.57 -22.19 8.23
CA PHE A 296 0.49 -21.43 7.57
C PHE A 296 1.74 -21.33 8.47
N LEU A 297 1.55 -20.96 9.74
CA LEU A 297 2.65 -20.84 10.71
C LEU A 297 3.31 -22.18 11.02
N GLU A 298 2.53 -23.26 11.10
CA GLU A 298 3.06 -24.61 11.30
C GLU A 298 3.95 -25.03 10.13
N ARG A 299 3.49 -24.86 8.89
CA ARG A 299 4.26 -25.15 7.69
C ARG A 299 5.52 -24.29 7.57
N LEU A 300 5.43 -23.00 7.93
CA LEU A 300 6.56 -22.10 7.91
C LEU A 300 7.67 -22.53 8.89
N ARG A 301 7.29 -23.07 10.07
CA ARG A 301 8.25 -23.58 11.06
C ARG A 301 8.88 -24.90 10.66
N SER A 302 8.23 -25.63 9.75
CA SER A 302 8.67 -26.95 9.27
C SER A 302 9.54 -26.88 8.01
N ALA A 303 9.60 -25.71 7.36
CA ALA A 303 10.35 -25.45 6.12
C ALA A 303 11.74 -24.86 6.42
#